data_9fa3cf645d2d97af14dd2a38e2bf6c55
#
_entry.id   9fa3cf645d2d97af14dd2a38e2bf6c55
#
_cell.length_a   1.000
_cell.length_b   1.000
_cell.length_c   1.000
_cell.angle_alpha   90.00
_cell.angle_beta   90.00
_cell.angle_gamma   90.00
#
_symmetry.space_group_name_H-M   'P 1'
#
loop_
_entity.id
_entity.type
_entity.pdbx_description
1 polymer ?
#
loop_
_entity_poly.entity_id
_entity_poly.type
_entity_poly.pdbx_seq_one_letter_code
_entity_poly.pdbx_strand_id
1 'polypeptide(L)'
;MGSPIRCGWFTYNVLEVAYKSQLSNETLAKRPKNGYLLIRLQATSTAGKPTFIPFLQLETQSGEMIPEVANASGLENWLGVMRRVGPELPETGWLVFDAVPGTYGLRLTDGVLEDEQVAFVRIPFQVGPG
;
A
#
# COMPACT_ATOMS: atom_id res chain seq x y z
N MET A 1 -12.60 2.26 -4.19
CA MET A 1 -12.13 1.85 -2.84
C MET A 1 -13.26 1.16 -2.12
N GLY A 2 -12.95 0.29 -1.19
CA GLY A 2 -13.95 -0.40 -0.39
C GLY A 2 -14.46 -1.71 -0.96
N SER A 3 -14.18 -2.01 -2.22
CA SER A 3 -14.56 -3.29 -2.83
C SER A 3 -13.37 -4.23 -2.92
N PRO A 4 -13.52 -5.50 -2.53
CA PRO A 4 -12.42 -6.45 -2.63
C PRO A 4 -12.05 -6.72 -4.10
N ILE A 5 -10.76 -6.86 -4.33
CA ILE A 5 -10.22 -7.14 -5.67
C ILE A 5 -9.35 -8.38 -5.57
N ARG A 6 -9.70 -9.40 -6.33
CA ARG A 6 -8.89 -10.60 -6.39
C ARG A 6 -7.71 -10.38 -7.34
N CYS A 7 -6.52 -10.70 -6.85
CA CYS A 7 -5.29 -10.57 -7.60
C CYS A 7 -4.42 -11.80 -7.31
N GLY A 8 -4.52 -12.83 -8.15
CA GLY A 8 -3.78 -14.07 -7.97
C GLY A 8 -4.03 -14.73 -6.63
N TRP A 9 -3.01 -14.81 -5.79
CA TRP A 9 -3.07 -15.48 -4.48
C TRP A 9 -3.67 -14.61 -3.38
N PHE A 10 -4.09 -13.39 -3.69
CA PHE A 10 -4.62 -12.46 -2.71
C PHE A 10 -5.97 -11.89 -3.12
N THR A 11 -6.76 -11.56 -2.12
CA THR A 11 -7.86 -10.63 -2.27
C THR A 11 -7.49 -9.38 -1.49
N TYR A 12 -7.42 -8.25 -2.19
CA TYR A 12 -7.04 -6.97 -1.62
C TYR A 12 -8.25 -6.07 -1.48
N ASN A 13 -8.25 -5.26 -0.41
CA ASN A 13 -9.28 -4.26 -0.21
C ASN A 13 -8.62 -2.97 0.29
N VAL A 14 -8.77 -1.89 -0.46
CA VAL A 14 -8.27 -0.57 -0.05
C VAL A 14 -9.32 0.07 0.84
N LEU A 15 -8.97 0.30 2.10
CA LEU A 15 -9.93 0.74 3.12
C LEU A 15 -9.95 2.26 3.26
N GLU A 16 -8.80 2.92 3.24
CA GLU A 16 -8.74 4.38 3.34
C GLU A 16 -7.41 4.91 2.81
N VAL A 17 -7.40 6.21 2.54
CA VAL A 17 -6.22 6.94 2.06
C VAL A 17 -6.05 8.17 2.93
N ALA A 18 -4.81 8.48 3.33
CA ALA A 18 -4.50 9.64 4.14
C ALA A 18 -3.18 10.25 3.68
N TYR A 19 -2.92 11.48 4.09
CA TYR A 19 -1.67 12.18 3.79
C TYR A 19 -1.09 12.74 5.06
N LYS A 20 0.23 12.58 5.23
CA LYS A 20 0.96 13.15 6.37
C LYS A 20 2.27 13.77 5.90
N SER A 21 2.65 14.89 6.50
CA SER A 21 3.93 15.51 6.19
C SER A 21 5.10 14.79 6.86
N GLN A 22 4.83 14.03 7.92
CA GLN A 22 5.82 13.20 8.61
C GLN A 22 5.12 12.07 9.37
N LEU A 23 5.82 10.96 9.60
CA LEU A 23 5.23 9.78 10.24
C LEU A 23 5.19 9.91 11.76
N SER A 24 6.22 10.50 12.36
CA SER A 24 6.26 10.78 13.80
C SER A 24 7.26 11.89 14.07
N ASN A 25 7.20 12.45 15.27
CA ASN A 25 8.14 13.48 15.69
C ASN A 25 9.57 12.96 15.83
N GLU A 26 9.74 11.68 16.00
CA GLU A 26 11.06 11.07 16.19
C GLU A 26 11.79 10.82 14.88
N THR A 27 11.12 10.94 13.76
CA THR A 27 11.70 10.63 12.45
C THR A 27 12.06 11.89 11.67
N LEU A 28 12.38 12.97 12.34
CA LEU A 28 12.74 14.21 11.69
C LEU A 28 13.90 14.09 10.70
N ALA A 29 14.84 13.18 10.96
CA ALA A 29 15.98 12.95 10.09
C ALA A 29 15.60 12.24 8.78
N LYS A 30 14.40 11.69 8.69
CA LYS A 30 13.94 10.92 7.52
C LYS A 30 12.71 11.56 6.89
N ARG A 31 12.72 12.86 6.76
CA ARG A 31 11.59 13.56 6.14
C ARG A 31 11.43 13.11 4.69
N PRO A 32 10.20 12.90 4.23
CA PRO A 32 9.97 12.58 2.83
C PRO A 32 10.27 13.78 1.95
N LYS A 33 10.56 13.51 0.70
CA LYS A 33 10.78 14.57 -0.27
C LYS A 33 9.49 15.33 -0.56
N ASN A 34 8.37 14.62 -0.65
CA ASN A 34 7.08 15.17 -1.08
C ASN A 34 6.00 15.11 -0.01
N GLY A 35 6.24 14.36 1.05
CA GLY A 35 5.23 14.01 2.05
C GLY A 35 4.87 12.54 1.93
N TYR A 36 4.05 12.05 2.85
CA TYR A 36 3.66 10.64 2.86
C TYR A 36 2.20 10.46 2.47
N LEU A 37 1.99 9.70 1.41
CA LEU A 37 0.67 9.20 1.05
C LEU A 37 0.51 7.83 1.70
N LEU A 38 -0.51 7.67 2.53
CA LEU A 38 -0.77 6.45 3.27
C LEU A 38 -2.00 5.76 2.71
N ILE A 39 -1.88 4.46 2.47
CA ILE A 39 -2.99 3.64 1.97
C ILE A 39 -3.19 2.49 2.93
N ARG A 40 -4.37 2.41 3.55
CA ARG A 40 -4.70 1.30 4.43
C ARG A 40 -5.22 0.15 3.60
N LEU A 41 -4.50 -0.95 3.64
CA LEU A 41 -4.78 -2.12 2.81
C LEU A 41 -5.12 -3.31 3.69
N GLN A 42 -6.14 -4.05 3.28
CA GLN A 42 -6.45 -5.36 3.85
C GLN A 42 -6.18 -6.41 2.79
N ALA A 43 -5.49 -7.47 3.17
CA ALA A 43 -5.18 -8.57 2.26
C ALA A 43 -5.57 -9.90 2.88
N THR A 44 -6.14 -10.77 2.08
CA THR A 44 -6.50 -12.13 2.47
C THR A 44 -5.84 -13.08 1.47
N SER A 45 -5.22 -14.15 1.98
CA SER A 45 -4.61 -15.16 1.11
C SER A 45 -5.68 -16.09 0.55
N THR A 46 -5.66 -16.32 -0.75
CA THR A 46 -6.51 -17.30 -1.41
C THR A 46 -5.76 -18.58 -1.75
N ALA A 47 -4.50 -18.68 -1.33
CA ALA A 47 -3.64 -19.81 -1.69
C ALA A 47 -3.83 -21.05 -0.81
N GLY A 48 -4.62 -20.96 0.26
CA GLY A 48 -4.82 -22.08 1.19
C GLY A 48 -3.61 -22.32 2.11
N LYS A 49 -2.63 -21.43 2.09
CA LYS A 49 -1.42 -21.49 2.91
C LYS A 49 -0.94 -20.08 3.20
N PRO A 50 -0.09 -19.87 4.21
CA PRO A 50 0.47 -18.55 4.47
C PRO A 50 1.28 -18.06 3.28
N THR A 51 1.13 -16.79 2.97
CA THR A 51 1.85 -16.12 1.89
C THR A 51 2.36 -14.77 2.38
N PHE A 52 3.20 -14.13 1.59
CA PHE A 52 3.72 -12.81 1.92
C PHE A 52 3.25 -11.79 0.89
N ILE A 53 2.74 -10.66 1.38
CA ILE A 53 2.31 -9.56 0.51
C ILE A 53 3.58 -8.91 -0.08
N PRO A 54 3.73 -8.83 -1.39
CA PRO A 54 4.88 -8.15 -1.99
C PRO A 54 4.82 -6.65 -1.75
N PHE A 55 5.93 -5.95 -1.92
CA PHE A 55 5.91 -4.49 -1.98
C PHE A 55 5.15 -4.05 -3.22
N LEU A 56 4.33 -3.02 -3.05
CA LEU A 56 3.48 -2.51 -4.11
C LEU A 56 4.01 -1.18 -4.63
N GLN A 57 3.41 -0.68 -5.69
CA GLN A 57 3.84 0.56 -6.35
C GLN A 57 2.62 1.41 -6.68
N LEU A 58 2.84 2.73 -6.69
CA LEU A 58 1.88 3.68 -7.27
C LEU A 58 2.30 3.99 -8.69
N GLU A 59 1.32 4.14 -9.57
CA GLU A 59 1.56 4.64 -10.93
C GLU A 59 1.00 6.06 -11.02
N THR A 60 1.83 6.99 -11.49
CA THR A 60 1.41 8.37 -11.74
C THR A 60 0.65 8.47 -13.07
N GLN A 61 0.01 9.61 -13.29
CA GLN A 61 -0.69 9.84 -14.55
C GLN A 61 0.26 9.85 -15.76
N SER A 62 1.53 10.15 -15.55
CA SER A 62 2.53 10.12 -16.60
C SER A 62 3.17 8.75 -16.80
N GLY A 63 2.77 7.75 -16.01
CA GLY A 63 3.29 6.40 -16.13
C GLY A 63 4.50 6.08 -15.26
N GLU A 64 4.93 7.00 -14.42
CA GLU A 64 6.02 6.73 -13.50
C GLU A 64 5.56 5.83 -12.36
N MET A 65 6.44 4.97 -11.90
CA MET A 65 6.16 4.07 -10.78
C MET A 65 6.86 4.58 -9.52
N ILE A 66 6.10 4.71 -8.43
CA ILE A 66 6.60 5.13 -7.13
C ILE A 66 6.56 3.92 -6.21
N PRO A 67 7.72 3.43 -5.73
CA PRO A 67 7.75 2.28 -4.83
C PRO A 67 7.31 2.68 -3.41
N GLU A 68 6.91 1.69 -2.62
CA GLU A 68 6.68 1.90 -1.21
C GLU A 68 7.95 2.35 -0.50
N VAL A 69 7.78 3.15 0.55
CA VAL A 69 8.88 3.48 1.46
C VAL A 69 9.34 2.20 2.17
N ALA A 70 10.64 1.92 2.11
CA ALA A 70 11.19 0.67 2.63
C ALA A 70 11.23 0.59 4.17
N ASN A 71 11.15 1.72 4.85
CA ASN A 71 11.17 1.75 6.31
C ASN A 71 10.26 2.86 6.81
N ALA A 72 9.11 2.48 7.34
CA ALA A 72 8.15 3.40 7.96
C ALA A 72 7.86 2.98 9.40
N SER A 73 8.88 2.52 10.11
CA SER A 73 8.74 1.98 11.47
C SER A 73 8.21 3.00 12.48
N GLY A 74 8.23 4.29 12.15
CA GLY A 74 7.62 5.33 12.99
C GLY A 74 6.11 5.40 12.89
N LEU A 75 5.51 4.67 11.97
CA LEU A 75 4.06 4.67 11.77
C LEU A 75 3.43 3.48 12.46
N GLU A 76 2.44 3.74 13.32
CA GLU A 76 1.66 2.68 13.95
C GLU A 76 0.87 1.92 12.90
N ASN A 77 0.85 0.61 13.01
CA ASN A 77 0.15 -0.28 12.08
C ASN A 77 0.69 -0.24 10.64
N TRP A 78 1.95 0.17 10.49
CA TRP A 78 2.62 0.00 9.21
C TRP A 78 2.68 -1.50 8.88
N LEU A 79 2.36 -1.83 7.64
CA LEU A 79 2.31 -3.25 7.21
C LEU A 79 3.66 -3.95 7.34
N GLY A 80 4.76 -3.19 7.31
CA GLY A 80 6.09 -3.72 7.55
C GLY A 80 6.74 -4.35 6.33
N VAL A 81 7.83 -5.07 6.58
CA VAL A 81 8.58 -5.76 5.53
C VAL A 81 8.30 -7.27 5.52
N MET A 82 7.93 -7.84 6.66
CA MET A 82 7.55 -9.26 6.78
C MET A 82 6.02 -9.34 6.79
N ARG A 83 5.44 -9.34 5.62
CA ARG A 83 3.99 -9.19 5.42
C ARG A 83 3.29 -10.52 5.27
N ARG A 84 3.42 -11.36 6.28
CA ARG A 84 2.82 -12.70 6.24
C ARG A 84 1.32 -12.63 6.41
N VAL A 85 0.60 -13.28 5.51
CA VAL A 85 -0.86 -13.41 5.56
C VAL A 85 -1.19 -14.87 5.70
N GLY A 86 -1.92 -15.22 6.76
CA GLY A 86 -2.41 -16.57 6.95
C GLY A 86 -3.59 -16.85 6.04
N PRO A 87 -3.94 -18.14 5.86
CA PRO A 87 -5.01 -18.50 4.91
C PRO A 87 -6.42 -18.19 5.38
N GLU A 88 -6.62 -17.91 6.67
CA GLU A 88 -7.96 -17.74 7.23
C GLU A 88 -8.25 -16.34 7.75
N LEU A 89 -7.22 -15.57 8.08
CA LEU A 89 -7.38 -14.26 8.69
C LEU A 89 -6.78 -13.20 7.78
N PRO A 90 -7.52 -12.09 7.59
CA PRO A 90 -6.97 -10.97 6.83
C PRO A 90 -5.86 -10.28 7.60
N GLU A 91 -4.93 -9.69 6.87
CA GLU A 91 -3.91 -8.81 7.42
C GLU A 91 -4.22 -7.40 6.98
N THR A 92 -4.19 -6.45 7.91
CA THR A 92 -4.51 -5.06 7.63
C THR A 92 -3.38 -4.16 8.10
N GLY A 93 -2.98 -3.21 7.30
CA GLY A 93 -1.96 -2.25 7.68
C GLY A 93 -1.81 -1.15 6.65
N TRP A 94 -0.93 -0.20 6.96
CA TRP A 94 -0.67 0.94 6.11
C TRP A 94 0.47 0.67 5.15
N LEU A 95 0.24 1.01 3.89
CA LEU A 95 1.30 1.20 2.90
C LEU A 95 1.71 2.66 2.93
N VAL A 96 2.98 2.95 2.73
CA VAL A 96 3.51 4.30 2.79
C VAL A 96 4.26 4.62 1.51
N PHE A 97 3.90 5.74 0.89
CA PHE A 97 4.56 6.22 -0.32
C PHE A 97 5.01 7.66 -0.14
N ASP A 98 6.21 7.98 -0.64
CA ASP A 98 6.68 9.36 -0.69
C ASP A 98 6.12 10.00 -1.97
N ALA A 99 4.97 10.65 -1.84
CA ALA A 99 4.23 11.18 -2.98
C ALA A 99 3.39 12.38 -2.58
N VAL A 100 3.24 13.34 -3.49
CA VAL A 100 2.34 14.48 -3.28
C VAL A 100 0.89 14.01 -3.32
N PRO A 101 -0.04 14.76 -2.67
CA PRO A 101 -1.46 14.46 -2.83
C PRO A 101 -1.88 14.53 -4.29
N GLY A 102 -2.68 13.58 -4.72
CA GLY A 102 -3.12 13.52 -6.11
C GLY A 102 -3.85 12.23 -6.42
N THR A 103 -4.04 11.98 -7.71
CA THR A 103 -4.67 10.76 -8.19
C THR A 103 -3.61 9.82 -8.74
N TYR A 104 -3.67 8.57 -8.28
CA TYR A 104 -2.71 7.53 -8.65
C TYR A 104 -3.42 6.23 -8.94
N GLY A 105 -2.74 5.32 -9.64
CA GLY A 105 -3.13 3.93 -9.69
C GLY A 105 -2.30 3.14 -8.69
N LEU A 106 -2.94 2.43 -7.77
CA LEU A 106 -2.22 1.48 -6.92
C LEU A 106 -2.10 0.17 -7.69
N ARG A 107 -0.86 -0.21 -8.01
CA ARG A 107 -0.59 -1.45 -8.72
C ARG A 107 -0.55 -2.58 -7.71
N LEU A 108 -1.57 -3.40 -7.72
CA LEU A 108 -1.66 -4.61 -6.90
C LEU A 108 -1.02 -5.77 -7.67
N THR A 109 -0.28 -6.62 -6.96
CA THR A 109 0.33 -7.80 -7.55
C THR A 109 0.36 -8.93 -6.53
N ASP A 110 0.39 -10.16 -7.01
CA ASP A 110 0.60 -11.32 -6.14
C ASP A 110 2.08 -11.67 -5.98
N GLY A 111 2.97 -11.00 -6.71
CA GLY A 111 4.40 -11.21 -6.60
C GLY A 111 4.92 -12.49 -7.23
N VAL A 112 4.11 -13.21 -7.98
CA VAL A 112 4.52 -14.45 -8.65
C VAL A 112 5.31 -14.10 -9.90
N LEU A 113 6.58 -14.49 -9.94
CA LEU A 113 7.50 -14.02 -10.99
C LEU A 113 7.12 -14.51 -12.39
N GLU A 114 6.71 -15.75 -12.54
CA GLU A 114 6.47 -16.32 -13.87
C GLU A 114 5.04 -16.10 -14.37
N ASP A 115 4.10 -15.88 -13.46
CA ASP A 115 2.69 -15.75 -13.82
C ASP A 115 2.05 -14.68 -12.94
N GLU A 116 2.69 -13.53 -12.90
CA GLU A 116 2.25 -12.41 -12.07
C GLU A 116 0.87 -11.92 -12.49
N GLN A 117 -0.04 -11.91 -11.52
CA GLN A 117 -1.33 -11.27 -11.68
C GLN A 117 -1.24 -9.84 -11.19
N VAL A 118 -1.80 -8.91 -11.95
CA VAL A 118 -1.73 -7.48 -11.65
C VAL A 118 -3.13 -6.87 -11.78
N ALA A 119 -3.45 -6.00 -10.85
CA ALA A 119 -4.66 -5.19 -10.90
C ALA A 119 -4.33 -3.77 -10.49
N PHE A 120 -5.14 -2.81 -10.92
CA PHE A 120 -4.96 -1.41 -10.54
C PHE A 120 -6.20 -0.90 -9.83
N VAL A 121 -5.98 -0.14 -8.77
CA VAL A 121 -7.03 0.55 -8.05
C VAL A 121 -6.74 2.03 -8.14
N ARG A 122 -7.72 2.81 -8.59
CA ARG A 122 -7.59 4.26 -8.61
C ARG A 122 -7.63 4.80 -7.19
N ILE A 123 -6.61 5.58 -6.84
CA ILE A 123 -6.50 6.19 -5.52
C ILE A 123 -6.72 7.68 -5.66
N PRO A 124 -7.93 8.19 -5.42
CA PRO A 124 -8.15 9.62 -5.32
C PRO A 124 -7.71 10.10 -3.95
N PHE A 125 -6.93 11.17 -3.90
CA PHE A 125 -6.61 11.84 -2.66
C PHE A 125 -7.15 13.27 -2.74
N GLN A 126 -8.01 13.62 -1.81
CA GLN A 126 -8.50 14.98 -1.69
C GLN A 126 -8.02 15.55 -0.37
N VAL A 127 -7.28 16.65 -0.46
CA VAL A 127 -6.96 17.42 0.74
C VAL A 127 -8.25 18.14 1.11
N GLY A 128 -8.91 17.68 2.15
CA GLY A 128 -10.15 18.27 2.61
C GLY A 128 -9.94 19.70 3.11
N PRO A 129 -11.01 20.47 3.21
CA PRO A 129 -10.92 21.85 3.68
C PRO A 129 -10.66 21.97 5.18
N GLY A 130 -10.49 20.89 5.85
CA GLY A 130 -10.23 20.91 7.28
C GLY A 130 -8.89 20.37 7.64
#